data_2ef896a31c61d5c2d63fab8e9ec4b045
#
_entry.id   2ef896a31c61d5c2d63fab8e9ec4b045
#
_cell.length_a   1.000
_cell.length_b   1.000
_cell.length_c   1.000
_cell.angle_alpha   90.00
_cell.angle_beta   90.00
_cell.angle_gamma   90.00
#
_symmetry.space_group_name_H-M   'P 1'
#
loop_
_entity.id
_entity.type
_entity.pdbx_description
1 polymer ?
#
loop_
_entity_poly.entity_id
_entity_poly.type
_entity_poly.pdbx_seq_one_letter_code
_entity_poly.pdbx_strand_id
1 'polypeptide(L)'
;MLHPRLDQLRVKQLRFLSLLATHCSLSATAEQLSMTQSAASMMLKEIESLFDVKLFKRQGRGMALTNEGIALMPRWQTVLGEVGAMGSTLQGAVQPTIRIGAFPHTAATVLPEIIKKLISGKTIWRPRIVDGRADYLLQMLLQGEIDILLGRLPSHVVEAPYYEDLSQRLLYEAPLSVVSSSKHPLAIKKKIDFAELANWQWILPNLQSTTRVGLMEAFLRG
;
A
#
# COMPACT_ATOMS: atom_id res chain seq x y z
N MET A 1 13.73 -20.99 -13.84
CA MET A 1 13.16 -22.33 -13.56
C MET A 1 12.45 -22.26 -12.22
N LEU A 2 11.20 -22.75 -12.14
CA LEU A 2 10.51 -22.88 -10.86
C LEU A 2 11.22 -23.93 -10.00
N HIS A 3 11.28 -23.68 -8.67
CA HIS A 3 11.81 -24.68 -7.73
C HIS A 3 10.91 -25.93 -7.77
N PRO A 4 11.43 -27.15 -7.93
CA PRO A 4 10.62 -28.35 -8.18
C PRO A 4 9.50 -28.63 -7.17
N ARG A 5 9.66 -28.20 -5.92
CA ARG A 5 8.62 -28.32 -4.88
C ARG A 5 7.46 -27.35 -5.06
N LEU A 6 7.68 -26.19 -5.70
CA LEU A 6 6.67 -25.16 -5.90
C LEU A 6 5.69 -25.48 -7.02
N ASP A 7 5.98 -26.47 -7.87
CA ASP A 7 5.05 -26.96 -8.89
C ASP A 7 3.76 -27.55 -8.31
N GLN A 8 3.80 -27.93 -7.03
CA GLN A 8 2.65 -28.44 -6.29
C GLN A 8 1.80 -27.37 -5.63
N LEU A 9 2.25 -26.11 -5.64
CA LEU A 9 1.57 -24.99 -5.00
C LEU A 9 0.29 -24.65 -5.76
N ARG A 10 -0.84 -24.61 -5.02
CA ARG A 10 -2.17 -24.37 -5.60
C ARG A 10 -2.66 -22.97 -5.28
N VAL A 11 -3.39 -22.36 -6.18
CA VAL A 11 -4.02 -21.04 -5.99
C VAL A 11 -4.86 -20.98 -4.71
N LYS A 12 -5.57 -22.07 -4.38
CA LYS A 12 -6.34 -22.19 -3.14
C LYS A 12 -5.45 -22.02 -1.89
N GLN A 13 -4.23 -22.52 -1.93
CA GLN A 13 -3.26 -22.40 -0.82
C GLN A 13 -2.76 -20.96 -0.68
N LEU A 14 -2.50 -20.25 -1.79
CA LEU A 14 -2.17 -18.83 -1.74
C LEU A 14 -3.31 -17.99 -1.18
N ARG A 15 -4.55 -18.28 -1.59
CA ARG A 15 -5.74 -17.64 -1.02
C ARG A 15 -5.87 -17.89 0.49
N PHE A 16 -5.59 -19.11 0.94
CA PHE A 16 -5.57 -19.45 2.36
C PHE A 16 -4.54 -18.62 3.13
N LEU A 17 -3.30 -18.48 2.62
CA LEU A 17 -2.27 -17.64 3.24
C LEU A 17 -2.70 -16.18 3.38
N SER A 18 -3.32 -15.61 2.34
CA SER A 18 -3.82 -14.23 2.37
C SER A 18 -4.92 -14.03 3.42
N LEU A 19 -5.87 -14.96 3.50
CA LEU A 19 -6.93 -14.91 4.50
C LEU A 19 -6.37 -15.08 5.93
N LEU A 20 -5.39 -15.98 6.13
CA LEU A 20 -4.75 -16.16 7.43
C LEU A 20 -3.96 -14.93 7.86
N ALA A 21 -3.30 -14.25 6.94
CA ALA A 21 -2.62 -12.98 7.21
C ALA A 21 -3.60 -11.86 7.60
N THR A 22 -4.77 -11.83 7.00
CA THR A 22 -5.82 -10.83 7.30
C THR A 22 -6.52 -11.11 8.63
N HIS A 23 -6.94 -12.34 8.87
CA HIS A 23 -7.72 -12.70 10.06
C HIS A 23 -6.87 -12.97 11.30
N CYS A 24 -5.58 -13.22 11.12
CA CYS A 24 -4.66 -13.63 12.20
C CYS A 24 -5.19 -14.81 13.03
N SER A 25 -6.07 -15.64 12.47
CA SER A 25 -6.78 -16.73 13.15
C SER A 25 -7.04 -17.91 12.21
N LEU A 26 -6.52 -19.09 12.58
CA LEU A 26 -6.77 -20.32 11.83
C LEU A 26 -8.28 -20.71 11.83
N SER A 27 -8.99 -20.49 12.94
CA SER A 27 -10.40 -20.81 13.03
C SER A 27 -11.25 -19.93 12.11
N ALA A 28 -11.04 -18.61 12.13
CA ALA A 28 -11.76 -17.67 11.26
C ALA A 28 -11.42 -17.92 9.78
N THR A 29 -10.17 -18.24 9.47
CA THR A 29 -9.76 -18.59 8.10
C THR A 29 -10.41 -19.89 7.63
N ALA A 30 -10.46 -20.87 8.49
CA ALA A 30 -11.12 -22.17 8.21
C ALA A 30 -12.61 -22.00 7.92
N GLU A 31 -13.32 -21.23 8.75
CA GLU A 31 -14.73 -20.91 8.58
C GLU A 31 -15.00 -20.25 7.22
N GLN A 32 -14.21 -19.22 6.86
CA GLN A 32 -14.36 -18.53 5.59
C GLN A 32 -14.09 -19.40 4.36
N LEU A 33 -13.26 -20.43 4.50
CA LEU A 33 -12.96 -21.40 3.43
C LEU A 33 -13.83 -22.67 3.51
N SER A 34 -14.83 -22.71 4.40
CA SER A 34 -15.71 -23.87 4.61
C SER A 34 -14.94 -25.15 4.87
N MET A 35 -13.92 -25.06 5.75
CA MET A 35 -13.09 -26.20 6.18
C MET A 35 -12.97 -26.28 7.70
N THR A 36 -12.54 -27.43 8.22
CA THR A 36 -12.26 -27.57 9.64
C THR A 36 -10.95 -26.88 10.02
N GLN A 37 -10.82 -26.48 11.29
CA GLN A 37 -9.59 -25.89 11.80
C GLN A 37 -8.40 -26.87 11.68
N SER A 38 -8.64 -28.18 11.86
CA SER A 38 -7.61 -29.20 11.67
C SER A 38 -7.13 -29.26 10.22
N ALA A 39 -8.03 -29.18 9.24
CA ALA A 39 -7.69 -29.11 7.81
C ALA A 39 -6.91 -27.82 7.47
N ALA A 40 -7.29 -26.68 8.05
CA ALA A 40 -6.55 -25.44 7.91
C ALA A 40 -5.12 -25.53 8.48
N SER A 41 -4.97 -26.15 9.65
CA SER A 41 -3.65 -26.38 10.26
C SER A 41 -2.78 -27.34 9.42
N MET A 42 -3.37 -28.37 8.84
CA MET A 42 -2.67 -29.28 7.92
C MET A 42 -2.25 -28.57 6.64
N MET A 43 -3.14 -27.76 6.06
CA MET A 43 -2.85 -26.97 4.85
C MET A 43 -1.70 -26.01 5.10
N LEU A 44 -1.65 -25.30 6.25
CA LEU A 44 -0.53 -24.43 6.58
C LEU A 44 0.80 -25.22 6.64
N LYS A 45 0.80 -26.36 7.29
CA LYS A 45 1.99 -27.24 7.38
C LYS A 45 2.45 -27.71 6.00
N GLU A 46 1.52 -28.12 5.14
CA GLU A 46 1.79 -28.51 3.76
C GLU A 46 2.46 -27.37 2.98
N ILE A 47 1.90 -26.15 3.04
CA ILE A 47 2.45 -24.99 2.35
C ILE A 47 3.85 -24.66 2.90
N GLU A 48 4.02 -24.59 4.21
CA GLU A 48 5.32 -24.31 4.82
C GLU A 48 6.39 -25.38 4.47
N SER A 49 5.96 -26.63 4.29
CA SER A 49 6.85 -27.71 3.80
C SER A 49 7.28 -27.51 2.34
N LEU A 50 6.43 -26.95 1.48
CA LEU A 50 6.81 -26.63 0.10
C LEU A 50 7.88 -25.54 0.04
N PHE A 51 7.82 -24.56 0.92
CA PHE A 51 8.78 -23.47 1.01
C PHE A 51 10.00 -23.79 1.90
N ASP A 52 9.92 -24.87 2.67
CA ASP A 52 10.92 -25.29 3.67
C ASP A 52 11.20 -24.22 4.76
N VAL A 53 10.19 -23.36 5.02
CA VAL A 53 10.26 -22.30 6.04
C VAL A 53 8.91 -22.13 6.73
N LYS A 54 8.93 -21.57 7.95
CA LYS A 54 7.73 -21.15 8.65
C LYS A 54 7.28 -19.79 8.17
N LEU A 55 6.05 -19.71 7.69
CA LEU A 55 5.44 -18.47 7.23
C LEU A 55 4.62 -17.77 8.32
N PHE A 56 4.12 -18.56 9.28
CA PHE A 56 3.34 -18.06 10.39
C PHE A 56 3.85 -18.61 11.72
N LYS A 57 3.74 -17.79 12.77
CA LYS A 57 4.02 -18.14 14.17
C LYS A 57 2.81 -17.85 15.05
N ARG A 58 2.69 -18.56 16.16
CA ARG A 58 1.69 -18.25 17.18
C ARG A 58 2.06 -16.96 17.90
N GLN A 59 1.09 -16.08 18.07
CA GLN A 59 1.23 -14.84 18.82
C GLN A 59 -0.02 -14.62 19.69
N GLY A 60 0.13 -14.79 20.98
CA GLY A 60 -1.00 -14.78 21.91
C GLY A 60 -2.03 -15.86 21.56
N ARG A 61 -3.27 -15.46 21.33
CA ARG A 61 -4.37 -16.35 20.91
C ARG A 61 -4.51 -16.51 19.39
N GLY A 62 -3.64 -15.85 18.62
CA GLY A 62 -3.74 -15.79 17.17
C GLY A 62 -2.48 -16.29 16.45
N MET A 63 -2.41 -15.92 15.18
CA MET A 63 -1.30 -16.19 14.27
C MET A 63 -0.74 -14.85 13.74
N ALA A 64 0.58 -14.78 13.58
CA ALA A 64 1.24 -13.65 12.93
C ALA A 64 2.23 -14.18 11.89
N LEU A 65 2.51 -13.38 10.87
CA LEU A 65 3.56 -13.67 9.90
C LEU A 65 4.94 -13.73 10.59
N THR A 66 5.78 -14.62 10.12
CA THR A 66 7.24 -14.61 10.39
C THR A 66 7.91 -13.56 9.50
N ASN A 67 9.20 -13.33 9.63
CA ASN A 67 9.95 -12.46 8.72
C ASN A 67 9.90 -12.99 7.28
N GLU A 68 10.02 -14.30 7.12
CA GLU A 68 9.90 -15.02 5.84
C GLU A 68 8.49 -14.86 5.27
N GLY A 69 7.45 -14.96 6.11
CA GLY A 69 6.06 -14.73 5.71
C GLY A 69 5.83 -13.30 5.24
N ILE A 70 6.39 -12.31 5.92
CA ILE A 70 6.31 -10.89 5.53
C ILE A 70 7.00 -10.68 4.17
N ALA A 71 8.19 -11.23 3.97
CA ALA A 71 8.93 -11.10 2.73
C ALA A 71 8.24 -11.79 1.54
N LEU A 72 7.57 -12.93 1.78
CA LEU A 72 6.91 -13.70 0.73
C LEU A 72 5.49 -13.21 0.41
N MET A 73 4.83 -12.52 1.36
CA MET A 73 3.44 -12.07 1.23
C MET A 73 3.17 -11.27 -0.06
N PRO A 74 3.96 -10.28 -0.47
CA PRO A 74 3.72 -9.55 -1.71
C PRO A 74 3.71 -10.45 -2.94
N ARG A 75 4.56 -11.50 -2.96
CA ARG A 75 4.68 -12.42 -4.09
C ARG A 75 3.43 -13.26 -4.30
N TRP A 76 2.90 -13.91 -3.25
CA TRP A 76 1.67 -14.71 -3.42
C TRP A 76 0.44 -13.84 -3.71
N GLN A 77 0.41 -12.60 -3.24
CA GLN A 77 -0.67 -11.67 -3.55
C GLN A 77 -0.64 -11.22 -5.01
N THR A 78 0.55 -10.95 -5.55
CA THR A 78 0.73 -10.69 -6.99
C THR A 78 0.18 -11.86 -7.83
N VAL A 79 0.53 -13.10 -7.49
CA VAL A 79 0.01 -14.28 -8.19
C VAL A 79 -1.52 -14.37 -8.12
N LEU A 80 -2.11 -14.10 -6.96
CA LEU A 80 -3.58 -14.08 -6.82
C LEU A 80 -4.22 -12.97 -7.63
N GLY A 81 -3.59 -11.80 -7.70
CA GLY A 81 -4.01 -10.68 -8.54
C GLY A 81 -4.03 -11.06 -10.02
N GLU A 82 -2.96 -11.70 -10.51
CA GLU A 82 -2.86 -12.17 -11.90
C GLU A 82 -3.92 -13.25 -12.24
N VAL A 83 -4.14 -14.20 -11.32
CA VAL A 83 -5.21 -15.20 -11.49
C VAL A 83 -6.59 -14.54 -11.56
N GLY A 84 -6.83 -13.51 -10.73
CA GLY A 84 -8.05 -12.72 -10.79
C GLY A 84 -8.20 -11.95 -12.11
N ALA A 85 -7.11 -11.39 -12.63
CA ALA A 85 -7.07 -10.71 -13.92
C ALA A 85 -7.40 -11.66 -15.10
N MET A 86 -6.91 -12.90 -15.07
CA MET A 86 -7.27 -13.92 -16.07
C MET A 86 -8.79 -14.17 -16.13
N GLY A 87 -9.45 -14.26 -14.97
CA GLY A 87 -10.90 -14.42 -14.89
C GLY A 87 -11.68 -13.27 -15.53
N SER A 88 -11.25 -12.03 -15.30
CA SER A 88 -11.88 -10.85 -15.89
C SER A 88 -11.67 -10.75 -17.41
N THR A 89 -10.55 -11.22 -17.92
CA THR A 89 -10.27 -11.28 -19.38
C THR A 89 -11.23 -12.22 -20.08
N LEU A 90 -11.56 -13.36 -19.48
CA LEU A 90 -12.47 -14.37 -20.06
C LEU A 90 -13.94 -13.91 -20.09
N GLN A 91 -14.34 -12.95 -19.26
CA GLN A 91 -15.71 -12.44 -19.21
C GLN A 91 -16.03 -11.39 -20.29
N GLY A 92 -15.16 -11.20 -21.27
CA GLY A 92 -15.40 -10.35 -22.44
C GLY A 92 -15.37 -8.84 -22.16
N ALA A 93 -15.03 -8.44 -20.96
CA ALA A 93 -14.82 -7.03 -20.61
C ALA A 93 -13.37 -6.63 -20.92
N VAL A 94 -13.08 -6.45 -22.21
CA VAL A 94 -11.71 -6.27 -22.73
C VAL A 94 -11.13 -4.87 -22.46
N GLN A 95 -11.61 -4.15 -21.47
CA GLN A 95 -10.92 -2.95 -21.04
C GLN A 95 -9.98 -3.31 -19.87
N PRO A 96 -8.66 -3.18 -20.07
CA PRO A 96 -7.73 -3.44 -18.98
C PRO A 96 -8.05 -2.53 -17.80
N THR A 97 -8.15 -3.12 -16.62
CA THR A 97 -8.40 -2.38 -15.37
C THR A 97 -7.06 -1.95 -14.79
N ILE A 98 -6.95 -0.70 -14.37
CA ILE A 98 -5.85 -0.19 -13.57
C ILE A 98 -6.37 0.30 -12.22
N ARG A 99 -5.81 -0.20 -11.14
CA ARG A 99 -6.21 0.12 -9.76
C ARG A 99 -5.23 1.14 -9.20
N ILE A 100 -5.73 2.34 -8.92
CA ILE A 100 -4.92 3.48 -8.51
C ILE A 100 -5.30 3.89 -7.09
N GLY A 101 -4.35 3.80 -6.17
CA GLY A 101 -4.43 4.44 -4.86
C GLY A 101 -3.94 5.88 -4.94
N ALA A 102 -4.66 6.83 -4.38
CA ALA A 102 -4.24 8.22 -4.37
C ALA A 102 -4.52 8.89 -3.03
N PHE A 103 -3.60 9.74 -2.58
CA PHE A 103 -3.88 10.58 -1.43
C PHE A 103 -4.93 11.64 -1.79
N PRO A 104 -5.77 12.09 -0.84
CA PRO A 104 -6.88 13.00 -1.13
C PRO A 104 -6.48 14.23 -1.95
N HIS A 105 -5.34 14.86 -1.62
CA HIS A 105 -4.83 16.00 -2.40
C HIS A 105 -4.47 15.60 -3.83
N THR A 106 -3.74 14.50 -4.01
CA THR A 106 -3.33 14.00 -5.34
C THR A 106 -4.54 13.53 -6.14
N ALA A 107 -5.53 12.93 -5.49
CA ALA A 107 -6.79 12.53 -6.10
C ALA A 107 -7.58 13.75 -6.65
N ALA A 108 -7.55 14.88 -5.94
CA ALA A 108 -8.24 16.08 -6.36
C ALA A 108 -7.50 16.88 -7.45
N THR A 109 -6.16 16.83 -7.47
CA THR A 109 -5.36 17.73 -8.32
C THR A 109 -4.77 17.07 -9.57
N VAL A 110 -4.13 15.92 -9.41
CA VAL A 110 -3.35 15.27 -10.48
C VAL A 110 -4.14 14.16 -11.17
N LEU A 111 -4.92 13.40 -10.40
CA LEU A 111 -5.61 12.23 -10.91
C LEU A 111 -6.61 12.51 -12.02
N PRO A 112 -7.38 13.62 -12.05
CA PRO A 112 -8.32 13.92 -13.14
C PRO A 112 -7.64 13.98 -14.51
N GLU A 113 -6.46 14.59 -14.61
CA GLU A 113 -5.72 14.66 -15.87
C GLU A 113 -5.16 13.30 -16.30
N ILE A 114 -4.74 12.47 -15.35
CA ILE A 114 -4.31 11.11 -15.63
C ILE A 114 -5.48 10.29 -16.18
N ILE A 115 -6.64 10.34 -15.52
CA ILE A 115 -7.84 9.62 -15.94
C ILE A 115 -8.26 10.04 -17.36
N LYS A 116 -8.29 11.33 -17.63
CA LYS A 116 -8.61 11.85 -18.96
C LYS A 116 -7.74 11.21 -20.03
N LYS A 117 -6.43 11.08 -19.79
CA LYS A 117 -5.50 10.43 -20.72
C LYS A 117 -5.74 8.91 -20.83
N LEU A 118 -6.07 8.25 -19.72
CA LEU A 118 -6.32 6.79 -19.69
C LEU A 118 -7.57 6.39 -20.48
N ILE A 119 -8.63 7.21 -20.42
CA ILE A 119 -9.90 6.90 -21.11
C ILE A 119 -9.95 7.41 -22.55
N SER A 120 -9.04 8.32 -22.95
CA SER A 120 -8.98 8.90 -24.31
C SER A 120 -7.80 8.37 -25.14
N GLY A 121 -6.98 7.47 -24.59
CA GLY A 121 -5.82 6.90 -25.26
C GLY A 121 -6.17 5.81 -26.29
N LYS A 122 -5.14 5.29 -26.99
CA LYS A 122 -5.30 4.16 -27.93
C LYS A 122 -5.87 2.91 -27.26
N THR A 123 -5.47 2.66 -26.01
CA THR A 123 -6.03 1.61 -25.16
C THR A 123 -6.90 2.29 -24.12
N ILE A 124 -8.19 1.97 -24.12
CA ILE A 124 -9.14 2.52 -23.15
C ILE A 124 -9.04 1.70 -21.87
N TRP A 125 -8.50 2.31 -20.83
CA TRP A 125 -8.39 1.71 -19.50
C TRP A 125 -9.65 1.94 -18.68
N ARG A 126 -9.96 0.98 -17.81
CA ARG A 126 -10.98 1.14 -16.77
C ARG A 126 -10.29 1.48 -15.43
N PRO A 127 -10.16 2.75 -15.06
CA PRO A 127 -9.52 3.09 -13.79
C PRO A 127 -10.44 2.77 -12.62
N ARG A 128 -9.89 2.11 -11.60
CA ARG A 128 -10.51 1.94 -10.28
C ARG A 128 -9.68 2.73 -9.27
N ILE A 129 -10.31 3.67 -8.59
CA ILE A 129 -9.62 4.60 -7.70
C ILE A 129 -9.99 4.28 -6.27
N VAL A 130 -8.98 4.26 -5.41
CA VAL A 130 -9.10 4.16 -3.97
C VAL A 130 -8.37 5.36 -3.36
N ASP A 131 -9.06 6.15 -2.57
CA ASP A 131 -8.44 7.22 -1.80
C ASP A 131 -8.28 6.80 -0.33
N GLY A 132 -7.28 7.36 0.33
CA GLY A 132 -7.02 6.99 1.71
C GLY A 132 -5.71 7.54 2.26
N ARG A 133 -5.38 7.05 3.47
CA ARG A 133 -4.14 7.38 4.16
C ARG A 133 -2.97 6.58 3.61
N ALA A 134 -1.75 7.11 3.84
CA ALA A 134 -0.51 6.54 3.34
C ALA A 134 -0.29 5.08 3.76
N ASP A 135 -0.51 4.78 5.04
CA ASP A 135 -0.35 3.45 5.62
C ASP A 135 -1.30 2.42 4.99
N TYR A 136 -2.57 2.77 4.85
CA TYR A 136 -3.58 1.93 4.24
C TYR A 136 -3.32 1.66 2.76
N LEU A 137 -3.08 2.73 1.98
CA LEU A 137 -2.82 2.60 0.55
C LEU A 137 -1.51 1.87 0.24
N LEU A 138 -0.48 2.06 1.09
CA LEU A 138 0.75 1.31 0.96
C LEU A 138 0.55 -0.19 1.21
N GLN A 139 -0.24 -0.56 2.21
CA GLN A 139 -0.61 -1.95 2.42
C GLN A 139 -1.34 -2.53 1.21
N MET A 140 -2.31 -1.82 0.65
CA MET A 140 -3.01 -2.24 -0.56
C MET A 140 -2.07 -2.43 -1.75
N LEU A 141 -1.04 -1.55 -1.90
CA LEU A 141 -0.03 -1.67 -2.94
C LEU A 141 0.81 -2.94 -2.75
N LEU A 142 1.32 -3.16 -1.53
CA LEU A 142 2.10 -4.34 -1.18
C LEU A 142 1.28 -5.63 -1.28
N GLN A 143 -0.03 -5.54 -1.07
CA GLN A 143 -0.97 -6.65 -1.22
C GLN A 143 -1.43 -6.89 -2.67
N GLY A 144 -0.98 -6.06 -3.62
CA GLY A 144 -1.43 -6.14 -5.00
C GLY A 144 -2.91 -5.83 -5.20
N GLU A 145 -3.56 -5.16 -4.23
CA GLU A 145 -4.94 -4.69 -4.33
C GLU A 145 -5.06 -3.41 -5.15
N ILE A 146 -3.99 -2.61 -5.20
CA ILE A 146 -3.79 -1.51 -6.15
C ILE A 146 -2.49 -1.73 -6.91
N ASP A 147 -2.42 -1.22 -8.13
CA ASP A 147 -1.27 -1.38 -9.04
C ASP A 147 -0.31 -0.20 -8.95
N ILE A 148 -0.84 0.98 -8.65
CA ILE A 148 -0.09 2.23 -8.56
C ILE A 148 -0.58 3.02 -7.35
N LEU A 149 0.37 3.61 -6.61
CA LEU A 149 0.10 4.57 -5.54
C LEU A 149 0.61 5.95 -5.95
N LEU A 150 -0.30 6.92 -5.99
CA LEU A 150 0.00 8.32 -6.28
C LEU A 150 0.00 9.14 -4.98
N GLY A 151 1.19 9.58 -4.56
CA GLY A 151 1.33 10.38 -3.36
C GLY A 151 2.77 10.43 -2.86
N ARG A 152 2.97 11.10 -1.73
CA ARG A 152 4.27 11.20 -1.08
C ARG A 152 4.41 10.08 -0.04
N LEU A 153 5.37 9.19 -0.22
CA LEU A 153 5.68 8.19 0.78
C LEU A 153 6.38 8.83 2.00
N PRO A 154 6.05 8.41 3.22
CA PRO A 154 6.77 8.80 4.42
C PRO A 154 8.22 8.31 4.41
N SER A 155 9.15 9.05 5.04
CA SER A 155 10.58 8.71 5.08
C SER A 155 10.84 7.31 5.65
N HIS A 156 10.12 6.91 6.71
CA HIS A 156 10.25 5.59 7.33
C HIS A 156 9.84 4.43 6.42
N VAL A 157 9.07 4.67 5.37
CA VAL A 157 8.71 3.66 4.38
C VAL A 157 9.89 3.36 3.46
N VAL A 158 10.69 4.39 3.17
CA VAL A 158 11.88 4.27 2.31
C VAL A 158 12.97 3.41 2.96
N GLU A 159 12.99 3.34 4.30
CA GLU A 159 13.93 2.54 5.07
C GLU A 159 13.44 1.10 5.31
N ALA A 160 12.22 0.78 4.92
CA ALA A 160 11.64 -0.54 5.17
C ALA A 160 12.16 -1.59 4.17
N PRO A 161 12.36 -2.85 4.58
CA PRO A 161 12.91 -3.91 3.73
C PRO A 161 12.13 -4.17 2.44
N TYR A 162 10.81 -3.94 2.47
CA TYR A 162 9.94 -4.11 1.29
C TYR A 162 10.02 -2.95 0.28
N TYR A 163 10.76 -1.88 0.59
CA TYR A 163 10.90 -0.74 -0.31
C TYR A 163 11.67 -1.11 -1.59
N GLU A 164 12.59 -2.05 -1.51
CA GLU A 164 13.33 -2.55 -2.68
C GLU A 164 12.43 -3.21 -3.73
N ASP A 165 11.26 -3.72 -3.32
CA ASP A 165 10.26 -4.29 -4.22
C ASP A 165 9.36 -3.23 -4.89
N LEU A 166 9.50 -1.95 -4.53
CA LEU A 166 8.71 -0.84 -5.06
C LEU A 166 9.51 -0.03 -6.08
N SER A 167 8.98 0.13 -7.29
CA SER A 167 9.51 1.08 -8.26
C SER A 167 8.92 2.45 -8.00
N GLN A 168 9.76 3.45 -7.73
CA GLN A 168 9.34 4.82 -7.49
C GLN A 168 9.74 5.75 -8.63
N ARG A 169 8.83 6.64 -9.01
CA ARG A 169 9.09 7.68 -10.01
C ARG A 169 8.58 9.03 -9.50
N LEU A 170 9.47 10.03 -9.51
CA LEU A 170 9.08 11.41 -9.23
C LEU A 170 8.18 11.93 -10.35
N LEU A 171 6.97 12.40 -10.01
CA LEU A 171 6.02 12.97 -10.95
C LEU A 171 6.13 14.50 -11.00
N TYR A 172 6.19 15.15 -9.85
CA TYR A 172 6.31 16.61 -9.72
C TYR A 172 6.78 16.97 -8.31
N GLU A 173 7.31 18.16 -8.18
CA GLU A 173 7.61 18.80 -6.90
C GLU A 173 6.57 19.87 -6.61
N ALA A 174 6.08 19.91 -5.37
CA ALA A 174 5.14 20.91 -4.91
C ALA A 174 5.72 21.61 -3.67
N PRO A 175 6.08 22.89 -3.77
CA PRO A 175 6.55 23.63 -2.61
C PRO A 175 5.44 23.79 -1.58
N LEU A 176 5.78 23.65 -0.30
CA LEU A 176 4.88 23.98 0.79
C LEU A 176 4.94 25.49 1.04
N SER A 177 3.78 26.10 1.21
CA SER A 177 3.67 27.51 1.54
C SER A 177 2.99 27.69 2.90
N VAL A 178 3.46 28.63 3.67
CA VAL A 178 2.80 29.06 4.89
C VAL A 178 1.66 30.00 4.53
N VAL A 179 0.48 29.74 5.06
CA VAL A 179 -0.72 30.53 4.85
C VAL A 179 -1.13 31.21 6.15
N SER A 180 -1.47 32.50 6.08
CA SER A 180 -1.96 33.27 7.21
C SER A 180 -3.10 34.19 6.81
N SER A 181 -3.80 34.77 7.78
CA SER A 181 -4.70 35.87 7.53
C SER A 181 -3.94 37.05 6.89
N SER A 182 -4.59 37.77 5.98
CA SER A 182 -4.03 39.02 5.40
C SER A 182 -3.74 40.10 6.46
N LYS A 183 -4.35 39.98 7.64
CA LYS A 183 -4.13 40.89 8.80
C LYS A 183 -2.98 40.42 9.70
N HIS A 184 -2.35 39.28 9.40
CA HIS A 184 -1.25 38.77 10.20
C HIS A 184 0.00 39.65 10.07
N PRO A 185 0.72 39.97 11.15
CA PRO A 185 1.90 40.86 11.09
C PRO A 185 2.97 40.42 10.10
N LEU A 186 3.12 39.11 9.88
CA LEU A 186 4.06 38.58 8.90
C LEU A 186 3.55 38.64 7.46
N ALA A 187 2.26 38.86 7.21
CA ALA A 187 1.69 38.87 5.85
C ALA A 187 2.22 40.03 4.97
N ILE A 188 2.70 41.10 5.59
CA ILE A 188 3.30 42.24 4.87
C ILE A 188 4.78 42.06 4.53
N LYS A 189 5.45 41.05 5.13
CA LYS A 189 6.88 40.79 4.91
C LYS A 189 7.09 40.06 3.59
N LYS A 190 8.05 40.51 2.80
CA LYS A 190 8.47 39.84 1.55
C LYS A 190 9.32 38.59 1.78
N LYS A 191 10.03 38.55 2.88
CA LYS A 191 10.86 37.42 3.36
C LYS A 191 10.58 37.19 4.84
N ILE A 192 10.48 35.95 5.22
CA ILE A 192 10.24 35.52 6.60
C ILE A 192 11.25 34.41 6.90
N ASP A 193 11.99 34.58 7.98
CA ASP A 193 12.90 33.54 8.45
C ASP A 193 12.18 32.49 9.25
N PHE A 194 12.65 31.26 9.18
CA PHE A 194 12.08 30.14 9.91
C PHE A 194 12.04 30.37 11.42
N ALA A 195 13.06 31.02 11.98
CA ALA A 195 13.11 31.39 13.39
C ALA A 195 11.97 32.34 13.82
N GLU A 196 11.55 33.25 12.95
CA GLU A 196 10.40 34.13 13.22
C GLU A 196 9.09 33.35 13.29
N LEU A 197 8.94 32.30 12.47
CA LEU A 197 7.76 31.46 12.43
C LEU A 197 7.58 30.63 13.70
N ALA A 198 8.68 30.27 14.38
CA ALA A 198 8.66 29.49 15.62
C ALA A 198 7.94 30.21 16.77
N ASN A 199 7.88 31.54 16.75
CA ASN A 199 7.26 32.36 17.82
C ASN A 199 5.73 32.48 17.68
N TRP A 200 5.13 31.87 16.68
CA TRP A 200 3.70 31.99 16.38
C TRP A 200 2.95 30.70 16.65
N GLN A 201 1.65 30.81 16.87
CA GLN A 201 0.78 29.63 16.95
C GLN A 201 0.48 29.08 15.55
N TRP A 202 0.51 27.76 15.43
CA TRP A 202 0.33 27.06 14.17
C TRP A 202 -0.90 26.18 14.18
N ILE A 203 -1.61 26.17 13.06
CA ILE A 203 -2.57 25.12 12.71
C ILE A 203 -1.85 24.15 11.81
N LEU A 204 -1.63 22.94 12.28
CA LEU A 204 -0.83 21.93 11.58
C LEU A 204 -1.62 20.64 11.40
N PRO A 205 -1.31 19.85 10.38
CA PRO A 205 -1.86 18.49 10.23
C PRO A 205 -1.51 17.63 11.44
N ASN A 206 -2.16 16.46 11.56
CA ASN A 206 -1.85 15.51 12.63
C ASN A 206 -0.37 15.08 12.60
N LEU A 207 0.14 14.57 13.73
CA LEU A 207 1.55 14.22 13.92
C LEU A 207 2.08 13.17 12.92
N GLN A 208 1.21 12.33 12.42
CA GLN A 208 1.57 11.25 11.47
C GLN A 208 1.54 11.71 10.00
N SER A 209 1.15 12.96 9.73
CA SER A 209 1.15 13.50 8.37
C SER A 209 2.57 13.72 7.86
N THR A 210 2.85 13.30 6.64
CA THR A 210 4.14 13.53 5.96
C THR A 210 4.49 15.01 5.86
N THR A 211 3.47 15.88 5.69
CA THR A 211 3.64 17.35 5.70
C THR A 211 4.08 17.83 7.07
N ARG A 212 3.48 17.31 8.15
CA ARG A 212 3.86 17.67 9.52
C ARG A 212 5.30 17.26 9.83
N VAL A 213 5.66 16.03 9.49
CA VAL A 213 7.02 15.51 9.69
C VAL A 213 8.04 16.35 8.94
N GLY A 214 7.81 16.63 7.65
CA GLY A 214 8.72 17.45 6.85
C GLY A 214 8.87 18.89 7.36
N LEU A 215 7.80 19.48 7.90
CA LEU A 215 7.87 20.80 8.53
C LEU A 215 8.72 20.77 9.81
N MET A 216 8.52 19.76 10.66
CA MET A 216 9.31 19.60 11.90
C MET A 216 10.79 19.40 11.61
N GLU A 217 11.13 18.60 10.59
CA GLU A 217 12.52 18.45 10.12
C GLU A 217 13.11 19.78 9.63
N ALA A 218 12.33 20.60 8.94
CA ALA A 218 12.77 21.91 8.47
C ALA A 218 13.06 22.86 9.67
N PHE A 219 12.23 22.83 10.72
CA PHE A 219 12.49 23.60 11.97
C PHE A 219 13.72 23.11 12.75
N LEU A 220 14.09 21.84 12.64
CA LEU A 220 15.28 21.30 13.30
C LEU A 220 16.60 21.62 12.55
N ARG A 221 16.50 21.98 11.27
CA ARG A 221 17.66 22.28 10.42
C ARG A 221 17.95 23.77 10.26
N GLY A 222 17.01 24.64 10.58
CA GLY A 222 17.14 26.11 10.48
C GLY A 222 17.31 26.72 11.83
#